data_0b7295c8e5955b21846ab48412a051d4
#
_entry.id   0b7295c8e5955b21846ab48412a051d4
#
_cell.length_a   1.000
_cell.length_b   1.000
_cell.length_c   1.000
_cell.angle_alpha   90.00
_cell.angle_beta   90.00
_cell.angle_gamma   90.00
#
_symmetry.space_group_name_H-M   'P 1'
#
loop_
_entity.id
_entity.type
_entity.pdbx_description
1 polymer ?
#
loop_
_entity_poly.entity_id
_entity_poly.type
_entity_poly.pdbx_seq_one_letter_code
_entity_poly.pdbx_strand_id
1 'polypeptide(L)'
;MPRDASTPAGARAVTAVAPAKINLHLGVGDVRGDGYHDLLTVYRAVDLWERVTVSLDDADDDSEVVVTGPGAPQVPTDRTNLAARAVDLLREEAGSDARIAIRIHKGVPVAGGMAGGSADAAAALVATDRLLGLGLGRAALEERAARLGSDVPFCIRGGTALGTGRGEKLATLLHARAEQHIVVALADGGLSTPTVFAEFDRLRAERDRLRAERDPADPGRDPADPERGLPRAGGVDPLVAALAGDDPAAVAGLLANDMEAAALSLMPALRRTLRVGREAGALHGMVSGSGPTCLFFCTDRDHAIAVAAEISEHGVAREVRVTRGPVGGAHIVDDPTGK
;
A
#
# COMPACT_ATOMS: atom_id res chain seq x y z
N MET A 1 -16.01 -26.59 -19.76
CA MET A 1 -14.98 -25.85 -19.03
C MET A 1 -14.32 -26.81 -18.07
N PRO A 2 -13.07 -27.20 -18.22
CA PRO A 2 -12.44 -28.14 -17.31
C PRO A 2 -12.26 -27.47 -15.95
N ARG A 3 -12.69 -28.14 -14.91
CA ARG A 3 -12.30 -27.86 -13.53
C ARG A 3 -10.81 -28.18 -13.44
N ASP A 4 -10.00 -27.16 -13.20
CA ASP A 4 -8.60 -27.37 -12.86
C ASP A 4 -8.57 -28.00 -11.47
N ALA A 5 -8.38 -29.32 -11.50
CA ALA A 5 -8.36 -30.15 -10.32
C ALA A 5 -6.91 -30.36 -9.93
N SER A 6 -6.58 -29.97 -8.75
CA SER A 6 -5.76 -30.75 -7.82
C SER A 6 -5.40 -29.91 -6.60
N THR A 7 -6.38 -29.79 -5.69
CA THR A 7 -5.99 -29.63 -4.30
C THR A 7 -5.72 -31.04 -3.79
N PRO A 8 -4.51 -31.37 -3.35
CA PRO A 8 -4.36 -32.54 -2.52
C PRO A 8 -5.21 -32.27 -1.25
N ALA A 9 -6.25 -33.09 -1.06
CA ALA A 9 -6.91 -33.17 0.22
C ALA A 9 -5.85 -33.51 1.26
N GLY A 10 -5.52 -32.52 2.15
CA GLY A 10 -4.56 -32.74 3.22
C GLY A 10 -3.30 -31.87 3.21
N ALA A 11 -3.25 -30.74 2.52
CA ALA A 11 -2.17 -29.78 2.74
C ALA A 11 -2.20 -29.30 4.19
N ARG A 12 -1.21 -29.68 5.01
CA ARG A 12 -1.11 -29.23 6.42
C ARG A 12 -0.68 -27.76 6.52
N ALA A 13 -0.10 -27.20 5.47
CA ALA A 13 0.34 -25.81 5.40
C ALA A 13 0.14 -25.22 4.00
N VAL A 14 -0.16 -23.94 3.92
CA VAL A 14 -0.30 -23.17 2.69
C VAL A 14 0.44 -21.85 2.84
N THR A 15 1.25 -21.52 1.83
CA THR A 15 1.97 -20.25 1.77
C THR A 15 1.42 -19.39 0.65
N ALA A 16 1.14 -18.12 0.97
CA ALA A 16 0.80 -17.09 0.00
C ALA A 16 1.73 -15.88 0.13
N VAL A 17 1.83 -15.12 -0.95
CA VAL A 17 2.52 -13.83 -0.97
C VAL A 17 1.55 -12.74 -1.40
N ALA A 18 1.78 -11.51 -0.91
CA ALA A 18 1.05 -10.34 -1.34
C ALA A 18 2.00 -9.16 -1.52
N PRO A 19 1.78 -8.30 -2.54
CA PRO A 19 2.68 -7.20 -2.86
C PRO A 19 2.46 -5.99 -1.95
N ALA A 20 3.50 -5.18 -1.80
CA ALA A 20 3.38 -3.80 -1.35
C ALA A 20 2.60 -2.95 -2.35
N LYS A 21 2.01 -1.84 -1.86
CA LYS A 21 1.43 -0.80 -2.73
C LYS A 21 2.17 0.51 -2.60
N ILE A 22 2.12 1.28 -3.65
CA ILE A 22 2.42 2.70 -3.64
C ILE A 22 1.22 3.48 -4.20
N ASN A 23 1.17 4.78 -3.92
CA ASN A 23 0.23 5.69 -4.55
C ASN A 23 0.98 6.46 -5.63
N LEU A 24 0.58 6.33 -6.89
CA LEU A 24 1.04 7.19 -7.99
C LEU A 24 0.33 8.55 -7.94
N HIS A 25 -0.89 8.55 -7.40
CA HIS A 25 -1.67 9.72 -7.12
C HIS A 25 -2.43 9.51 -5.82
N LEU A 26 -2.44 10.50 -4.95
CA LEU A 26 -3.25 10.50 -3.73
C LEU A 26 -3.85 11.90 -3.53
N GLY A 27 -5.10 12.04 -3.94
CA GLY A 27 -5.94 13.19 -3.64
C GLY A 27 -6.78 12.94 -2.41
N VAL A 28 -6.84 13.94 -1.51
CA VAL A 28 -7.57 13.85 -0.23
C VAL A 28 -8.69 14.90 -0.23
N GLY A 29 -9.93 14.41 -0.18
CA GLY A 29 -11.14 15.21 -0.09
C GLY A 29 -11.45 15.69 1.32
N ASP A 30 -12.70 16.08 1.53
CA ASP A 30 -13.19 16.50 2.84
C ASP A 30 -13.42 15.32 3.78
N VAL A 31 -13.49 15.62 5.09
CA VAL A 31 -13.83 14.64 6.11
C VAL A 31 -15.29 14.23 5.95
N ARG A 32 -15.53 12.93 5.91
CA ARG A 32 -16.85 12.31 5.82
C ARG A 32 -17.52 12.24 7.19
N GLY A 33 -18.81 11.95 7.20
CA GLY A 33 -19.57 11.73 8.43
C GLY A 33 -19.10 10.55 9.29
N ASP A 34 -18.30 9.64 8.71
CA ASP A 34 -17.68 8.49 9.41
C ASP A 34 -16.29 8.80 9.97
N GLY A 35 -15.82 10.04 9.84
CA GLY A 35 -14.51 10.51 10.33
C GLY A 35 -13.33 10.21 9.39
N TYR A 36 -13.58 9.60 8.23
CA TYR A 36 -12.57 9.37 7.19
C TYR A 36 -12.66 10.43 6.10
N HIS A 37 -11.59 10.59 5.32
CA HIS A 37 -11.60 11.43 4.13
C HIS A 37 -12.05 10.65 2.90
N ASP A 38 -12.71 11.33 1.96
CA ASP A 38 -12.85 10.80 0.61
C ASP A 38 -11.50 10.86 -0.09
N LEU A 39 -11.10 9.74 -0.68
CA LEU A 39 -9.85 9.61 -1.41
C LEU A 39 -10.11 9.41 -2.91
N LEU A 40 -9.22 9.99 -3.71
CA LEU A 40 -9.04 9.65 -5.11
C LEU A 40 -7.58 9.25 -5.29
N THR A 41 -7.32 7.96 -5.55
CA THR A 41 -5.96 7.47 -5.60
C THR A 41 -5.72 6.54 -6.78
N VAL A 42 -4.52 6.57 -7.33
CA VAL A 42 -4.04 5.56 -8.27
C VAL A 42 -3.02 4.70 -7.53
N TYR A 43 -3.42 3.49 -7.21
CA TYR A 43 -2.55 2.48 -6.60
C TYR A 43 -1.72 1.75 -7.65
N ARG A 44 -0.49 1.39 -7.27
CA ARG A 44 0.36 0.44 -8.01
C ARG A 44 0.97 -0.58 -7.07
N ALA A 45 0.81 -1.86 -7.41
CA ALA A 45 1.51 -2.94 -6.73
C ALA A 45 2.97 -2.98 -7.20
N VAL A 46 3.90 -3.15 -6.26
CA VAL A 46 5.35 -3.17 -6.55
C VAL A 46 5.99 -4.47 -6.05
N ASP A 47 7.11 -4.83 -6.65
CA ASP A 47 7.86 -6.08 -6.43
C ASP A 47 8.61 -6.08 -5.08
N LEU A 48 7.82 -5.90 -4.01
CA LEU A 48 8.19 -6.09 -2.61
C LEU A 48 7.07 -6.90 -1.96
N TRP A 49 7.40 -8.06 -1.38
CA TRP A 49 6.39 -9.05 -1.04
C TRP A 49 6.40 -9.38 0.44
N GLU A 50 5.22 -9.46 1.03
CA GLU A 50 4.98 -10.18 2.28
C GLU A 50 4.73 -11.65 1.98
N ARG A 51 5.19 -12.50 2.86
CA ARG A 51 4.93 -13.94 2.79
C ARG A 51 4.24 -14.39 4.06
N VAL A 52 3.11 -15.07 3.90
CA VAL A 52 2.35 -15.63 5.02
C VAL A 52 2.13 -17.12 4.78
N THR A 53 2.50 -17.92 5.76
CA THR A 53 2.20 -19.35 5.81
C THR A 53 1.17 -19.59 6.91
N VAL A 54 0.08 -20.23 6.57
CA VAL A 54 -0.93 -20.75 7.51
C VAL A 54 -0.85 -22.27 7.54
N SER A 55 -0.94 -22.86 8.72
CA SER A 55 -0.88 -24.32 8.87
C SER A 55 -1.88 -24.79 9.92
N LEU A 56 -2.42 -26.00 9.72
CA LEU A 56 -3.17 -26.68 10.77
C LEU A 56 -2.21 -27.02 11.90
N ASP A 57 -2.53 -26.60 13.09
CA ASP A 57 -1.73 -26.83 14.28
C ASP A 57 -2.40 -27.90 15.14
N ASP A 58 -1.67 -28.98 15.41
CA ASP A 58 -2.10 -30.06 16.28
C ASP A 58 -1.60 -29.83 17.76
N ALA A 59 -0.87 -28.72 18.01
CA ALA A 59 -0.34 -28.42 19.34
C ALA A 59 -1.40 -27.81 20.28
N ASP A 60 -1.23 -28.04 21.57
CA ASP A 60 -2.15 -27.54 22.61
C ASP A 60 -1.96 -26.03 22.93
N ASP A 61 -1.06 -25.34 22.21
CA ASP A 61 -0.74 -23.94 22.46
C ASP A 61 -1.59 -23.00 21.59
N ASP A 62 -2.01 -21.87 22.17
CA ASP A 62 -2.74 -20.85 21.44
C ASP A 62 -1.88 -20.30 20.30
N SER A 63 -2.37 -20.48 19.07
CA SER A 63 -1.69 -20.18 17.81
C SER A 63 -1.06 -18.79 17.82
N GLU A 64 0.21 -18.72 18.19
CA GLU A 64 0.96 -17.48 18.23
C GLU A 64 1.32 -17.09 16.80
N VAL A 65 1.16 -15.79 16.49
CA VAL A 65 1.65 -15.23 15.23
C VAL A 65 3.16 -15.11 15.31
N VAL A 66 3.87 -15.91 14.54
CA VAL A 66 5.33 -15.82 14.45
C VAL A 66 5.70 -14.86 13.32
N VAL A 67 6.46 -13.81 13.65
CA VAL A 67 6.91 -12.81 12.68
C VAL A 67 8.44 -12.86 12.55
N THR A 68 8.92 -12.89 11.32
CA THR A 68 10.36 -12.90 10.97
C THR A 68 10.64 -11.82 9.92
N GLY A 69 11.92 -11.58 9.63
CA GLY A 69 12.35 -10.61 8.62
C GLY A 69 12.55 -9.19 9.17
N PRO A 70 12.91 -8.22 8.29
CA PRO A 70 13.19 -6.86 8.69
C PRO A 70 12.01 -6.17 9.35
N GLY A 71 12.20 -5.56 10.54
CA GLY A 71 11.15 -4.86 11.28
C GLY A 71 10.19 -5.77 12.05
N ALA A 72 10.41 -7.10 12.09
CA ALA A 72 9.57 -8.05 12.82
C ALA A 72 9.24 -7.63 14.27
N PRO A 73 10.17 -7.09 15.08
CA PRO A 73 9.87 -6.68 16.47
C PRO A 73 8.83 -5.54 16.57
N GLN A 74 8.49 -4.86 15.49
CA GLN A 74 7.52 -3.77 15.47
C GLN A 74 6.11 -4.26 15.09
N VAL A 75 5.96 -5.53 14.72
CA VAL A 75 4.69 -6.12 14.27
C VAL A 75 4.02 -6.84 15.44
N PRO A 76 2.72 -6.56 15.72
CA PRO A 76 1.99 -7.28 16.75
C PRO A 76 1.97 -8.79 16.48
N THR A 77 2.13 -9.59 17.53
CA THR A 77 2.06 -11.07 17.45
C THR A 77 0.77 -11.62 18.08
N ASP A 78 -0.11 -10.74 18.53
CA ASP A 78 -1.41 -11.06 19.10
C ASP A 78 -2.56 -10.94 18.08
N ARG A 79 -3.81 -11.06 18.56
CA ARG A 79 -5.04 -10.96 17.74
C ARG A 79 -5.30 -9.57 17.15
N THR A 80 -4.52 -8.54 17.48
CA THR A 80 -4.57 -7.24 16.81
C THR A 80 -3.88 -7.26 15.46
N ASN A 81 -3.05 -8.27 15.19
CA ASN A 81 -2.40 -8.48 13.89
C ASN A 81 -3.45 -8.70 12.79
N LEU A 82 -3.33 -7.97 11.67
CA LEU A 82 -4.31 -8.05 10.58
C LEU A 82 -4.33 -9.42 9.89
N ALA A 83 -3.21 -10.15 9.82
CA ALA A 83 -3.19 -11.52 9.30
C ALA A 83 -3.95 -12.48 10.24
N ALA A 84 -3.81 -12.34 11.57
CA ALA A 84 -4.57 -13.12 12.52
C ALA A 84 -6.07 -12.86 12.37
N ARG A 85 -6.47 -11.58 12.26
CA ARG A 85 -7.87 -11.19 12.02
C ARG A 85 -8.41 -11.74 10.69
N ALA A 86 -7.57 -11.82 9.66
CA ALA A 86 -7.95 -12.39 8.36
C ALA A 86 -8.21 -13.90 8.47
N VAL A 87 -7.37 -14.63 9.19
CA VAL A 87 -7.57 -16.06 9.47
C VAL A 87 -8.82 -16.28 10.29
N ASP A 88 -9.03 -15.54 11.39
CA ASP A 88 -10.20 -15.65 12.25
C ASP A 88 -11.49 -15.40 11.47
N LEU A 89 -11.52 -14.37 10.63
CA LEU A 89 -12.65 -14.03 9.78
C LEU A 89 -13.12 -15.21 8.91
N LEU A 90 -12.21 -15.86 8.19
CA LEU A 90 -12.54 -16.98 7.32
C LEU A 90 -12.86 -18.26 8.11
N ARG A 91 -12.17 -18.48 9.22
CA ARG A 91 -12.42 -19.61 10.13
C ARG A 91 -13.84 -19.53 10.71
N GLU A 92 -14.24 -18.36 11.21
CA GLU A 92 -15.60 -18.12 11.75
C GLU A 92 -16.67 -18.28 10.67
N GLU A 93 -16.49 -17.70 9.49
CA GLU A 93 -17.44 -17.84 8.38
C GLU A 93 -17.56 -19.30 7.89
N ALA A 94 -16.50 -20.08 7.99
CA ALA A 94 -16.51 -21.51 7.66
C ALA A 94 -17.12 -22.39 8.77
N GLY A 95 -17.40 -21.85 9.95
CA GLY A 95 -17.80 -22.63 11.12
C GLY A 95 -16.74 -23.67 11.52
N SER A 96 -15.45 -23.36 11.31
CA SER A 96 -14.34 -24.27 11.57
C SER A 96 -13.74 -24.03 12.95
N ASP A 97 -13.59 -25.10 13.74
CA ASP A 97 -12.89 -25.09 15.03
C ASP A 97 -11.37 -25.37 14.87
N ALA A 98 -10.88 -25.46 13.62
CA ALA A 98 -9.48 -25.76 13.34
C ALA A 98 -8.58 -24.69 13.97
N ARG A 99 -7.52 -25.14 14.65
CA ARG A 99 -6.44 -24.27 15.08
C ARG A 99 -5.50 -24.02 13.89
N ILE A 100 -5.20 -22.75 13.63
CA ILE A 100 -4.38 -22.34 12.51
C ILE A 100 -3.21 -21.51 13.02
N ALA A 101 -2.01 -22.04 12.89
CA ALA A 101 -0.78 -21.32 13.16
C ALA A 101 -0.44 -20.38 12.00
N ILE A 102 0.11 -19.20 12.30
CA ILE A 102 0.40 -18.14 11.33
C ILE A 102 1.88 -17.79 11.41
N ARG A 103 2.58 -17.84 10.27
CA ARG A 103 3.96 -17.39 10.14
C ARG A 103 4.04 -16.29 9.09
N ILE A 104 4.59 -15.14 9.47
CA ILE A 104 4.76 -13.97 8.60
C ILE A 104 6.26 -13.75 8.39
N HIS A 105 6.67 -13.63 7.13
CA HIS A 105 8.00 -13.14 6.78
C HIS A 105 7.88 -11.77 6.13
N LYS A 106 8.39 -10.74 6.83
CA LYS A 106 8.33 -9.35 6.40
C LYS A 106 9.33 -9.07 5.29
N GLY A 107 8.82 -8.69 4.12
CA GLY A 107 9.62 -8.21 3.00
C GLY A 107 9.28 -6.76 2.64
N VAL A 108 8.10 -6.27 3.06
CA VAL A 108 7.70 -4.87 2.91
C VAL A 108 8.11 -4.08 4.15
N PRO A 109 8.69 -2.88 3.99
CA PRO A 109 9.10 -2.05 5.10
C PRO A 109 7.96 -1.75 6.09
N VAL A 110 8.17 -2.00 7.37
CA VAL A 110 7.20 -1.73 8.42
C VAL A 110 7.07 -0.22 8.65
N ALA A 111 5.84 0.27 8.82
CA ALA A 111 5.49 1.69 9.01
C ALA A 111 5.98 2.61 7.87
N GLY A 112 6.17 2.06 6.67
CA GLY A 112 6.69 2.79 5.50
C GLY A 112 5.63 3.41 4.58
N GLY A 113 4.34 3.40 4.91
CA GLY A 113 3.28 3.91 4.01
C GLY A 113 3.03 3.02 2.78
N MET A 114 3.52 1.77 2.78
CA MET A 114 3.46 0.80 1.67
C MET A 114 2.50 -0.37 1.93
N ALA A 115 1.63 -0.25 2.94
CA ALA A 115 0.58 -1.22 3.29
C ALA A 115 1.07 -2.65 3.65
N GLY A 116 2.26 -2.81 4.28
CA GLY A 116 2.79 -4.12 4.65
C GLY A 116 1.82 -4.96 5.49
N GLY A 117 1.18 -4.39 6.52
CA GLY A 117 0.17 -5.10 7.31
C GLY A 117 -1.08 -5.50 6.52
N SER A 118 -1.47 -4.69 5.52
CA SER A 118 -2.57 -5.04 4.61
C SER A 118 -2.18 -6.15 3.64
N ALA A 119 -0.91 -6.20 3.21
CA ALA A 119 -0.37 -7.29 2.42
C ALA A 119 -0.30 -8.59 3.24
N ASP A 120 0.10 -8.52 4.53
CA ASP A 120 0.02 -9.68 5.44
C ASP A 120 -1.40 -10.25 5.50
N ALA A 121 -2.41 -9.38 5.70
CA ALA A 121 -3.82 -9.80 5.74
C ALA A 121 -4.30 -10.37 4.40
N ALA A 122 -3.92 -9.78 3.27
CA ALA A 122 -4.26 -10.27 1.95
C ALA A 122 -3.69 -11.65 1.68
N ALA A 123 -2.41 -11.88 1.99
CA ALA A 123 -1.76 -13.18 1.88
C ALA A 123 -2.44 -14.20 2.83
N ALA A 124 -2.75 -13.80 4.07
CA ALA A 124 -3.44 -14.65 5.04
C ALA A 124 -4.83 -15.07 4.54
N LEU A 125 -5.63 -14.15 3.96
CA LEU A 125 -6.94 -14.49 3.37
C LEU A 125 -6.80 -15.54 2.26
N VAL A 126 -5.87 -15.33 1.33
CA VAL A 126 -5.66 -16.25 0.20
C VAL A 126 -5.17 -17.61 0.67
N ALA A 127 -4.23 -17.64 1.64
CA ALA A 127 -3.71 -18.88 2.19
C ALA A 127 -4.76 -19.65 2.99
N THR A 128 -5.58 -18.96 3.80
CA THR A 128 -6.64 -19.57 4.62
C THR A 128 -7.78 -20.11 3.78
N ASP A 129 -8.21 -19.36 2.75
CA ASP A 129 -9.19 -19.84 1.77
C ASP A 129 -8.76 -21.19 1.18
N ARG A 130 -7.49 -21.27 0.78
CA ARG A 130 -6.91 -22.51 0.22
C ARG A 130 -6.79 -23.62 1.26
N LEU A 131 -6.34 -23.31 2.49
CA LEU A 131 -6.15 -24.27 3.57
C LEU A 131 -7.47 -24.93 3.99
N LEU A 132 -8.54 -24.12 4.11
CA LEU A 132 -9.87 -24.58 4.49
C LEU A 132 -10.70 -25.08 3.30
N GLY A 133 -10.20 -24.95 2.07
CA GLY A 133 -10.88 -25.42 0.86
C GLY A 133 -12.19 -24.69 0.54
N LEU A 134 -12.31 -23.38 0.91
CA LEU A 134 -13.54 -22.62 0.74
C LEU A 134 -13.83 -22.27 -0.72
N GLY A 135 -12.79 -22.16 -1.55
CA GLY A 135 -12.89 -21.90 -2.98
C GLY A 135 -13.48 -20.53 -3.32
N LEU A 136 -13.19 -19.53 -2.50
CA LEU A 136 -13.66 -18.17 -2.70
C LEU A 136 -13.02 -17.56 -3.96
N GLY A 137 -13.83 -16.94 -4.81
CA GLY A 137 -13.33 -16.15 -5.91
C GLY A 137 -12.72 -14.83 -5.44
N ARG A 138 -11.89 -14.22 -6.30
CA ARG A 138 -11.21 -12.94 -5.98
C ARG A 138 -12.17 -11.87 -5.44
N ALA A 139 -13.32 -11.66 -6.06
CA ALA A 139 -14.30 -10.65 -5.62
C ALA A 139 -14.81 -10.91 -4.20
N ALA A 140 -15.04 -12.17 -3.84
CA ALA A 140 -15.48 -12.56 -2.50
C ALA A 140 -14.37 -12.36 -1.46
N LEU A 141 -13.10 -12.57 -1.83
CA LEU A 141 -11.96 -12.27 -0.97
C LEU A 141 -11.76 -10.75 -0.79
N GLU A 142 -11.93 -9.95 -1.85
CA GLU A 142 -11.84 -8.48 -1.78
C GLU A 142 -12.94 -7.87 -0.87
N GLU A 143 -14.16 -8.42 -0.89
CA GLU A 143 -15.24 -8.00 0.01
C GLU A 143 -14.87 -8.21 1.49
N ARG A 144 -14.31 -9.37 1.82
CA ARG A 144 -13.83 -9.68 3.17
C ARG A 144 -12.63 -8.83 3.56
N ALA A 145 -11.73 -8.61 2.62
CA ALA A 145 -10.56 -7.76 2.78
C ALA A 145 -10.94 -6.32 3.17
N ALA A 146 -12.01 -5.77 2.59
CA ALA A 146 -12.51 -4.42 2.91
C ALA A 146 -12.98 -4.27 4.38
N ARG A 147 -13.33 -5.37 5.04
CA ARG A 147 -13.68 -5.39 6.47
C ARG A 147 -12.46 -5.32 7.39
N LEU A 148 -11.29 -5.69 6.88
CA LEU A 148 -10.02 -5.69 7.62
C LEU A 148 -9.29 -4.35 7.51
N GLY A 149 -9.32 -3.73 6.32
CA GLY A 149 -8.69 -2.44 6.07
C GLY A 149 -8.82 -1.98 4.63
N SER A 150 -8.69 -0.67 4.41
CA SER A 150 -8.93 -0.05 3.08
C SER A 150 -7.95 -0.50 2.00
N ASP A 151 -6.68 -0.78 2.36
CA ASP A 151 -5.65 -1.19 1.39
C ASP A 151 -5.63 -2.71 1.12
N VAL A 152 -6.30 -3.53 1.97
CA VAL A 152 -6.27 -5.00 1.86
C VAL A 152 -6.86 -5.50 0.54
N PRO A 153 -7.99 -4.97 0.05
CA PRO A 153 -8.54 -5.37 -1.26
C PRO A 153 -7.57 -5.13 -2.40
N PHE A 154 -6.80 -4.04 -2.37
CA PHE A 154 -5.81 -3.76 -3.40
C PHE A 154 -4.65 -4.76 -3.37
N CYS A 155 -4.17 -5.17 -2.20
CA CYS A 155 -3.12 -6.19 -2.08
C CYS A 155 -3.58 -7.56 -2.63
N ILE A 156 -4.89 -7.89 -2.56
CA ILE A 156 -5.45 -9.07 -3.23
C ILE A 156 -5.46 -8.88 -4.75
N ARG A 157 -5.85 -7.69 -5.22
CA ARG A 157 -6.02 -7.40 -6.64
C ARG A 157 -4.69 -7.26 -7.37
N GLY A 158 -3.78 -6.44 -6.85
CA GLY A 158 -2.52 -6.08 -7.49
C GLY A 158 -2.67 -5.23 -8.75
N GLY A 159 -1.63 -5.15 -9.54
CA GLY A 159 -1.59 -4.38 -10.78
C GLY A 159 -1.61 -2.89 -10.53
N THR A 160 -2.44 -2.17 -11.32
CA THR A 160 -2.72 -0.74 -11.13
C THR A 160 -4.24 -0.55 -11.04
N ALA A 161 -4.70 0.21 -10.07
CA ALA A 161 -6.12 0.47 -9.86
C ALA A 161 -6.40 1.90 -9.41
N LEU A 162 -7.53 2.44 -9.89
CA LEU A 162 -8.14 3.63 -9.33
C LEU A 162 -8.89 3.24 -8.06
N GLY A 163 -8.61 3.93 -6.96
CA GLY A 163 -9.29 3.76 -5.68
C GLY A 163 -10.11 4.99 -5.32
N THR A 164 -11.35 4.79 -4.86
CA THR A 164 -12.26 5.82 -4.38
C THR A 164 -12.85 5.45 -3.02
N GLY A 165 -13.66 6.32 -2.44
CA GLY A 165 -14.15 6.16 -1.07
C GLY A 165 -13.01 6.39 -0.08
N ARG A 166 -12.71 5.42 0.80
CA ARG A 166 -11.51 5.41 1.65
C ARG A 166 -10.31 4.74 0.97
N GLY A 167 -10.39 4.50 -0.36
CA GLY A 167 -9.44 3.73 -1.16
C GLY A 167 -9.85 2.27 -1.40
N GLU A 168 -10.94 1.79 -0.80
CA GLU A 168 -11.40 0.40 -0.88
C GLU A 168 -12.19 0.08 -2.15
N LYS A 169 -12.79 1.08 -2.80
CA LYS A 169 -13.56 0.89 -4.05
C LYS A 169 -12.62 0.96 -5.23
N LEU A 170 -12.33 -0.19 -5.80
CA LEU A 170 -11.26 -0.35 -6.79
C LEU A 170 -11.79 -0.56 -8.21
N ALA A 171 -11.29 0.23 -9.16
CA ALA A 171 -11.44 0.01 -10.60
C ALA A 171 -10.06 -0.30 -11.22
N THR A 172 -9.90 -1.48 -11.81
CA THR A 172 -8.64 -1.91 -12.41
C THR A 172 -8.32 -1.10 -13.66
N LEU A 173 -7.10 -0.59 -13.78
CA LEU A 173 -6.59 0.11 -14.95
C LEU A 173 -5.84 -0.88 -15.86
N LEU A 174 -6.57 -1.57 -16.75
CA LEU A 174 -6.05 -2.68 -17.57
C LEU A 174 -4.93 -2.27 -18.53
N HIS A 175 -4.90 -1.01 -18.97
CA HIS A 175 -3.91 -0.49 -19.90
C HIS A 175 -2.63 0.01 -19.23
N ALA A 176 -2.62 0.16 -17.91
CA ALA A 176 -1.48 0.67 -17.14
C ALA A 176 -0.46 -0.46 -16.87
N ARG A 177 0.13 -1.03 -17.92
CA ARG A 177 1.03 -2.20 -17.85
C ARG A 177 2.51 -1.85 -17.98
N ALA A 178 2.86 -0.64 -18.42
CA ALA A 178 4.25 -0.22 -18.56
C ALA A 178 4.99 -0.38 -17.22
N GLU A 179 6.12 -1.07 -17.26
CA GLU A 179 6.96 -1.28 -16.08
C GLU A 179 7.59 0.05 -15.65
N GLN A 180 7.55 0.33 -14.36
CA GLN A 180 8.21 1.48 -13.76
C GLN A 180 9.25 0.99 -12.75
N HIS A 181 10.43 1.61 -12.79
CA HIS A 181 11.53 1.34 -11.88
C HIS A 181 11.56 2.42 -10.80
N ILE A 182 11.61 1.98 -9.55
CA ILE A 182 11.37 2.85 -8.40
C ILE A 182 12.42 2.56 -7.33
N VAL A 183 13.01 3.63 -6.81
CA VAL A 183 13.83 3.56 -5.60
C VAL A 183 12.97 3.88 -4.40
N VAL A 184 13.04 3.05 -3.38
CA VAL A 184 12.34 3.18 -2.10
C VAL A 184 13.38 3.56 -1.05
N ALA A 185 13.34 4.77 -0.54
CA ALA A 185 14.24 5.25 0.50
C ALA A 185 13.48 5.34 1.83
N LEU A 186 13.87 4.50 2.78
CA LEU A 186 13.23 4.37 4.09
C LEU A 186 13.86 5.34 5.08
N ALA A 187 13.06 6.21 5.65
CA ALA A 187 13.53 7.12 6.71
C ALA A 187 13.73 6.40 8.04
N ASP A 188 14.51 7.03 8.93
CA ASP A 188 14.55 6.65 10.34
C ASP A 188 13.26 7.09 11.04
N GLY A 189 12.70 6.21 11.87
CA GLY A 189 11.44 6.45 12.56
C GLY A 189 10.20 6.09 11.73
N GLY A 190 9.04 6.54 12.18
CA GLY A 190 7.74 6.27 11.57
C GLY A 190 6.80 7.47 11.69
N LEU A 191 5.83 7.56 10.79
CA LEU A 191 4.70 8.48 10.86
C LEU A 191 3.41 7.68 11.04
N SER A 192 2.59 8.09 12.00
CA SER A 192 1.25 7.52 12.18
C SER A 192 0.31 8.13 11.15
N THR A 193 -0.39 7.30 10.37
CA THR A 193 -1.35 7.77 9.37
C THR A 193 -2.39 8.74 9.94
N PRO A 194 -3.04 8.48 11.10
CA PRO A 194 -3.95 9.45 11.71
C PRO A 194 -3.30 10.80 12.03
N THR A 195 -2.05 10.79 12.51
CA THR A 195 -1.31 12.03 12.81
C THR A 195 -1.04 12.85 11.55
N VAL A 196 -0.72 12.19 10.44
CA VAL A 196 -0.47 12.87 9.15
C VAL A 196 -1.77 13.45 8.59
N PHE A 197 -2.91 12.77 8.71
CA PHE A 197 -4.22 13.32 8.34
C PHE A 197 -4.58 14.54 9.19
N ALA A 198 -4.38 14.50 10.51
CA ALA A 198 -4.63 15.64 11.39
C ALA A 198 -3.76 16.85 11.01
N GLU A 199 -2.50 16.64 10.67
CA GLU A 199 -1.62 17.72 10.19
C GLU A 199 -2.03 18.23 8.82
N PHE A 200 -2.47 17.35 7.92
CA PHE A 200 -3.03 17.74 6.62
C PHE A 200 -4.24 18.68 6.80
N ASP A 201 -5.17 18.34 7.68
CA ASP A 201 -6.35 19.16 7.96
C ASP A 201 -5.96 20.50 8.55
N ARG A 202 -4.99 20.52 9.47
CA ARG A 202 -4.47 21.76 10.05
C ARG A 202 -3.86 22.68 8.99
N LEU A 203 -2.99 22.14 8.12
CA LEU A 203 -2.35 22.91 7.04
C LEU A 203 -3.38 23.41 6.01
N ARG A 204 -4.39 22.60 5.72
CA ARG A 204 -5.48 22.95 4.82
C ARG A 204 -6.30 24.12 5.37
N ALA A 205 -6.70 24.05 6.64
CA ALA A 205 -7.45 25.12 7.31
C ALA A 205 -6.64 26.43 7.36
N GLU A 206 -5.34 26.35 7.65
CA GLU A 206 -4.45 27.52 7.65
C GLU A 206 -4.34 28.16 6.26
N ARG A 207 -4.16 27.36 5.22
CA ARG A 207 -4.12 27.84 3.84
C ARG A 207 -5.44 28.52 3.43
N ASP A 208 -6.57 27.91 3.78
CA ASP A 208 -7.89 28.43 3.42
C ASP A 208 -8.17 29.74 4.17
N ARG A 209 -7.70 29.88 5.44
CA ARG A 209 -7.73 31.14 6.18
C ARG A 209 -6.91 32.22 5.50
N LEU A 210 -5.65 31.93 5.13
CA LEU A 210 -4.76 32.91 4.47
C LEU A 210 -5.30 33.36 3.11
N ARG A 211 -5.97 32.47 2.37
CA ARG A 211 -6.66 32.82 1.11
C ARG A 211 -7.82 33.77 1.38
N ALA A 212 -8.66 33.46 2.37
CA ALA A 212 -9.79 34.31 2.74
C ALA A 212 -9.36 35.71 3.21
N GLU A 213 -8.19 35.84 3.84
CA GLU A 213 -7.61 37.15 4.26
C GLU A 213 -7.09 37.94 3.04
N ARG A 214 -6.54 37.27 2.02
CA ARG A 214 -5.98 37.91 0.83
C ARG A 214 -7.03 38.35 -0.20
N ASP A 215 -8.08 37.56 -0.36
CA ASP A 215 -9.18 37.86 -1.27
C ASP A 215 -10.53 37.46 -0.64
N PRO A 216 -11.17 38.38 0.06
CA PRO A 216 -12.48 38.14 0.65
C PRO A 216 -13.60 37.83 -0.36
N ALA A 217 -13.39 38.14 -1.65
CA ALA A 217 -14.34 37.93 -2.74
C ALA A 217 -14.00 36.66 -3.57
N ASP A 218 -13.00 35.86 -3.18
CA ASP A 218 -12.62 34.63 -3.89
C ASP A 218 -13.80 33.66 -3.99
N PRO A 219 -14.26 33.29 -5.21
CA PRO A 219 -15.35 32.34 -5.41
C PRO A 219 -15.03 30.91 -4.89
N GLY A 220 -13.75 30.60 -4.63
CA GLY A 220 -13.35 29.35 -3.92
C GLY A 220 -13.86 29.30 -2.46
N ARG A 221 -14.53 30.34 -1.99
CA ARG A 221 -15.14 30.43 -0.66
C ARG A 221 -16.62 30.00 -0.63
N ASP A 222 -17.25 29.70 -1.78
CA ASP A 222 -18.65 29.29 -1.80
C ASP A 222 -18.83 27.96 -1.06
N PRO A 223 -19.60 27.93 0.06
CA PRO A 223 -19.92 26.68 0.75
C PRO A 223 -20.73 25.70 -0.10
N ALA A 224 -21.36 26.20 -1.18
CA ALA A 224 -22.20 25.41 -2.08
C ALA A 224 -21.45 24.91 -3.33
N ASP A 225 -20.13 25.17 -3.44
CA ASP A 225 -19.31 24.65 -4.56
C ASP A 225 -19.32 23.10 -4.55
N PRO A 226 -19.93 22.46 -5.55
CA PRO A 226 -20.02 21.00 -5.63
C PRO A 226 -18.63 20.32 -5.78
N GLU A 227 -17.59 21.06 -6.20
CA GLU A 227 -16.22 20.55 -6.30
C GLU A 227 -15.44 20.72 -4.99
N ARG A 228 -15.99 21.40 -3.98
CA ARG A 228 -15.31 21.67 -2.71
C ARG A 228 -14.90 20.41 -1.94
N GLY A 229 -15.65 19.33 -2.09
CA GLY A 229 -15.40 18.04 -1.45
C GLY A 229 -14.55 17.07 -2.28
N LEU A 230 -14.23 17.43 -3.53
CA LEU A 230 -13.43 16.56 -4.38
C LEU A 230 -11.93 16.67 -4.04
N PRO A 231 -11.18 15.55 -4.18
CA PRO A 231 -9.73 15.57 -4.03
C PRO A 231 -9.09 16.62 -4.94
N ARG A 232 -8.28 17.51 -4.35
CA ARG A 232 -7.72 18.69 -5.05
C ARG A 232 -6.42 18.43 -5.82
N ALA A 233 -5.81 17.27 -5.71
CA ALA A 233 -4.81 16.85 -6.67
C ALA A 233 -5.53 16.76 -8.02
N GLY A 234 -5.23 17.63 -8.99
CA GLY A 234 -5.95 17.73 -10.26
C GLY A 234 -6.33 16.36 -10.81
N GLY A 235 -7.42 16.24 -11.55
CA GLY A 235 -8.04 14.96 -11.91
C GLY A 235 -7.03 13.89 -12.35
N VAL A 236 -7.30 12.64 -12.07
CA VAL A 236 -6.41 11.49 -12.39
C VAL A 236 -6.35 11.15 -13.88
N ASP A 237 -7.21 11.72 -14.70
CA ASP A 237 -7.34 11.38 -16.13
C ASP A 237 -6.02 11.54 -16.91
N PRO A 238 -5.23 12.63 -16.75
CA PRO A 238 -3.95 12.75 -17.43
C PRO A 238 -2.97 11.64 -17.02
N LEU A 239 -2.93 11.28 -15.74
CA LEU A 239 -2.07 10.20 -15.25
C LEU A 239 -2.53 8.84 -15.80
N VAL A 240 -3.85 8.58 -15.81
CA VAL A 240 -4.42 7.35 -16.38
C VAL A 240 -4.08 7.23 -17.86
N ALA A 241 -4.15 8.34 -18.62
CA ALA A 241 -3.76 8.38 -20.02
C ALA A 241 -2.25 8.12 -20.22
N ALA A 242 -1.40 8.75 -19.41
CA ALA A 242 0.06 8.54 -19.45
C ALA A 242 0.46 7.10 -19.09
N LEU A 243 -0.26 6.47 -18.14
CA LEU A 243 -0.02 5.07 -17.74
C LEU A 243 -0.37 4.04 -18.83
N ALA A 244 -1.13 4.42 -19.86
CA ALA A 244 -1.38 3.57 -21.02
C ALA A 244 -0.24 3.61 -22.06
N GLY A 245 0.67 4.59 -21.96
CA GLY A 245 1.89 4.71 -22.77
C GLY A 245 3.12 4.13 -22.09
N ASP A 246 4.25 4.18 -22.79
CA ASP A 246 5.53 3.60 -22.33
C ASP A 246 6.56 4.67 -21.92
N ASP A 247 6.15 5.94 -21.79
CA ASP A 247 7.05 7.03 -21.39
C ASP A 247 7.04 7.24 -19.87
N PRO A 248 8.12 6.82 -19.16
CA PRO A 248 8.20 7.00 -17.70
C PRO A 248 8.29 8.47 -17.29
N ALA A 249 8.82 9.36 -18.15
CA ALA A 249 8.92 10.79 -17.85
C ALA A 249 7.55 11.47 -17.89
N ALA A 250 6.69 11.09 -18.84
CA ALA A 250 5.30 11.57 -18.90
C ALA A 250 4.51 11.18 -17.63
N VAL A 251 4.69 9.95 -17.14
CA VAL A 251 4.08 9.50 -15.88
C VAL A 251 4.64 10.27 -14.69
N ALA A 252 5.97 10.42 -14.61
CA ALA A 252 6.66 11.08 -13.50
C ALA A 252 6.19 12.53 -13.29
N GLY A 253 5.90 13.26 -14.35
CA GLY A 253 5.41 14.64 -14.30
C GLY A 253 3.97 14.79 -13.76
N LEU A 254 3.22 13.69 -13.61
CA LEU A 254 1.81 13.67 -13.19
C LEU A 254 1.59 13.02 -11.82
N LEU A 255 2.66 12.59 -11.17
CA LEU A 255 2.61 12.01 -9.83
C LEU A 255 2.29 13.07 -8.79
N ALA A 256 1.40 12.75 -7.85
CA ALA A 256 0.98 13.70 -6.83
C ALA A 256 0.58 13.01 -5.52
N ASN A 257 0.86 13.68 -4.39
CA ASN A 257 0.46 13.22 -3.07
C ASN A 257 0.08 14.42 -2.19
N ASP A 258 -1.20 14.61 -1.93
CA ASP A 258 -1.72 15.69 -1.08
C ASP A 258 -1.19 15.63 0.35
N MET A 259 -0.82 14.42 0.83
CA MET A 259 -0.28 14.21 2.17
C MET A 259 1.20 14.61 2.31
N GLU A 260 1.91 14.86 1.20
CA GLU A 260 3.36 15.12 1.24
C GLU A 260 3.71 16.34 2.11
N ALA A 261 2.96 17.43 1.98
CA ALA A 261 3.21 18.64 2.78
C ALA A 261 3.08 18.36 4.29
N ALA A 262 2.10 17.56 4.70
CA ALA A 262 1.88 17.17 6.09
C ALA A 262 3.01 16.25 6.60
N ALA A 263 3.41 15.26 5.81
CA ALA A 263 4.54 14.40 6.15
C ALA A 263 5.85 15.19 6.30
N LEU A 264 6.10 16.16 5.41
CA LEU A 264 7.28 17.05 5.46
C LEU A 264 7.21 18.06 6.62
N SER A 265 6.03 18.43 7.09
CA SER A 265 5.85 19.25 8.29
C SER A 265 6.23 18.47 9.54
N LEU A 266 5.73 17.24 9.66
CA LEU A 266 5.98 16.36 10.80
C LEU A 266 7.38 15.77 10.85
N MET A 267 7.99 15.52 9.67
CA MET A 267 9.34 14.95 9.54
C MET A 267 10.15 15.75 8.51
N PRO A 268 10.71 16.92 8.89
CA PRO A 268 11.45 17.80 7.96
C PRO A 268 12.68 17.16 7.32
N ALA A 269 13.24 16.11 7.93
CA ALA A 269 14.38 15.37 7.38
C ALA A 269 14.11 14.78 6.00
N LEU A 270 12.86 14.43 5.69
CA LEU A 270 12.44 13.91 4.38
C LEU A 270 12.75 14.87 3.23
N ARG A 271 12.78 16.20 3.49
CA ARG A 271 13.15 17.20 2.47
C ARG A 271 14.57 16.97 1.95
N ARG A 272 15.49 16.57 2.85
CA ARG A 272 16.87 16.27 2.45
C ARG A 272 16.92 15.00 1.59
N THR A 273 16.19 13.95 1.97
CA THR A 273 16.09 12.71 1.19
C THR A 273 15.53 12.99 -0.20
N LEU A 274 14.41 13.72 -0.30
CA LEU A 274 13.81 14.10 -1.59
C LEU A 274 14.74 14.92 -2.46
N ARG A 275 15.50 15.86 -1.87
CA ARG A 275 16.46 16.69 -2.58
C ARG A 275 17.59 15.84 -3.17
N VAL A 276 18.22 14.98 -2.35
CA VAL A 276 19.32 14.11 -2.80
C VAL A 276 18.89 13.21 -3.96
N GLY A 277 17.72 12.55 -3.87
CA GLY A 277 17.26 11.70 -4.95
C GLY A 277 16.95 12.46 -6.25
N ARG A 278 16.47 13.71 -6.17
CA ARG A 278 16.29 14.57 -7.36
C ARG A 278 17.64 15.04 -7.93
N GLU A 279 18.60 15.40 -7.09
CA GLU A 279 19.98 15.76 -7.48
C GLU A 279 20.70 14.56 -8.11
N ALA A 280 20.39 13.32 -7.67
CA ALA A 280 20.86 12.07 -8.28
C ALA A 280 20.23 11.76 -9.65
N GLY A 281 19.31 12.60 -10.12
CA GLY A 281 18.71 12.52 -11.47
C GLY A 281 17.39 11.78 -11.56
N ALA A 282 16.76 11.37 -10.45
CA ALA A 282 15.43 10.76 -10.49
C ALA A 282 14.44 11.63 -11.25
N LEU A 283 13.60 11.03 -12.10
CA LEU A 283 12.56 11.72 -12.88
C LEU A 283 11.56 12.45 -11.96
N HIS A 284 11.24 11.83 -10.84
CA HIS A 284 10.37 12.39 -9.79
C HIS A 284 10.74 11.81 -8.43
N GLY A 285 10.56 12.61 -7.38
CA GLY A 285 10.71 12.16 -6.00
C GLY A 285 9.55 12.66 -5.14
N MET A 286 8.89 11.76 -4.40
CA MET A 286 7.73 12.05 -3.56
C MET A 286 7.69 11.19 -2.30
N VAL A 287 6.89 11.59 -1.31
CA VAL A 287 6.57 10.76 -0.14
C VAL A 287 5.52 9.71 -0.51
N SER A 288 5.64 8.49 -0.03
CA SER A 288 4.68 7.39 -0.24
C SER A 288 3.50 7.49 0.72
N GLY A 289 2.30 7.80 0.23
CA GLY A 289 1.11 7.91 1.06
C GLY A 289 1.30 8.88 2.23
N SER A 290 1.06 8.43 3.47
CA SER A 290 1.33 9.20 4.69
C SER A 290 2.82 9.23 5.09
N GLY A 291 3.69 8.55 4.35
CA GLY A 291 5.12 8.46 4.65
C GLY A 291 5.46 7.47 5.77
N PRO A 292 6.72 7.53 6.29
CA PRO A 292 7.79 8.46 5.91
C PRO A 292 8.70 7.99 4.76
N THR A 293 8.34 6.96 4.02
CA THR A 293 9.14 6.48 2.88
C THR A 293 9.11 7.48 1.74
N CYS A 294 10.28 7.76 1.14
CA CYS A 294 10.39 8.50 -0.11
C CYS A 294 10.51 7.53 -1.29
N LEU A 295 9.82 7.85 -2.38
CA LEU A 295 9.86 7.11 -3.65
C LEU A 295 10.55 7.97 -4.71
N PHE A 296 11.39 7.34 -5.54
CA PHE A 296 12.01 8.01 -6.67
C PHE A 296 11.78 7.18 -7.93
N PHE A 297 11.21 7.81 -8.95
CA PHE A 297 10.87 7.17 -10.21
C PHE A 297 12.01 7.37 -11.21
N CYS A 298 12.36 6.30 -11.91
CA CYS A 298 13.52 6.24 -12.79
C CYS A 298 13.12 5.77 -14.19
N THR A 299 13.95 6.01 -15.20
CA THR A 299 13.71 5.60 -16.59
C THR A 299 13.72 4.09 -16.75
N ASP A 300 14.65 3.43 -16.08
CA ASP A 300 14.93 2.01 -16.18
C ASP A 300 15.61 1.48 -14.91
N ARG A 301 15.95 0.18 -14.91
CA ARG A 301 16.56 -0.49 -13.77
C ARG A 301 17.97 0.05 -13.45
N ASP A 302 18.78 0.32 -14.46
CA ASP A 302 20.16 0.74 -14.25
C ASP A 302 20.21 2.17 -13.69
N HIS A 303 19.33 3.04 -14.18
CA HIS A 303 19.11 4.36 -13.60
C HIS A 303 18.63 4.27 -12.14
N ALA A 304 17.68 3.38 -11.83
CA ALA A 304 17.24 3.20 -10.45
C ALA A 304 18.36 2.72 -9.51
N ILE A 305 19.26 1.85 -10.01
CA ILE A 305 20.45 1.42 -9.24
C ILE A 305 21.40 2.59 -8.99
N ALA A 306 21.64 3.43 -9.99
CA ALA A 306 22.50 4.61 -9.84
C ALA A 306 21.93 5.60 -8.82
N VAL A 307 20.64 5.95 -8.92
CA VAL A 307 19.95 6.81 -7.95
C VAL A 307 19.97 6.22 -6.54
N ALA A 308 19.77 4.91 -6.40
CA ALA A 308 19.82 4.22 -5.11
C ALA A 308 21.22 4.28 -4.47
N ALA A 309 22.28 4.17 -5.26
CA ALA A 309 23.65 4.28 -4.81
C ALA A 309 23.94 5.69 -4.25
N GLU A 310 23.58 6.73 -4.98
CA GLU A 310 23.73 8.13 -4.55
C GLU A 310 22.99 8.42 -3.25
N ILE A 311 21.72 8.00 -3.13
CA ILE A 311 20.93 8.17 -1.90
C ILE A 311 21.61 7.46 -0.72
N SER A 312 22.14 6.25 -0.94
CA SER A 312 22.82 5.45 0.08
C SER A 312 24.12 6.10 0.52
N GLU A 313 24.93 6.62 -0.41
CA GLU A 313 26.21 7.29 -0.14
C GLU A 313 26.01 8.54 0.71
N HIS A 314 24.94 9.30 0.46
CA HIS A 314 24.63 10.50 1.24
C HIS A 314 24.09 10.22 2.64
N GLY A 315 23.79 8.97 2.99
CA GLY A 315 23.30 8.55 4.30
C GLY A 315 22.00 9.27 4.74
N VAL A 316 21.09 9.54 3.79
CA VAL A 316 19.84 10.28 4.02
C VAL A 316 18.63 9.36 4.20
N ALA A 317 18.85 8.06 4.19
CA ALA A 317 17.86 7.03 4.41
C ALA A 317 18.47 5.88 5.21
N ARG A 318 17.68 5.25 6.07
CA ARG A 318 18.10 4.06 6.84
C ARG A 318 18.38 2.86 5.94
N GLU A 319 17.58 2.73 4.89
CA GLU A 319 17.64 1.64 3.94
C GLU A 319 17.17 2.13 2.58
N VAL A 320 17.79 1.65 1.51
CA VAL A 320 17.41 1.96 0.13
C VAL A 320 17.18 0.66 -0.61
N ARG A 321 16.05 0.55 -1.31
CA ARG A 321 15.70 -0.62 -2.13
C ARG A 321 15.33 -0.18 -3.53
N VAL A 322 15.65 -1.01 -4.51
CA VAL A 322 15.15 -0.86 -5.89
C VAL A 322 14.01 -1.85 -6.08
N THR A 323 12.91 -1.37 -6.64
CA THR A 323 11.74 -2.17 -6.96
C THR A 323 11.17 -1.78 -8.31
N ARG A 324 10.15 -2.50 -8.75
CA ARG A 324 9.44 -2.24 -9.99
C ARG A 324 7.95 -2.57 -9.85
N GLY A 325 7.15 -2.07 -10.75
CA GLY A 325 5.72 -2.37 -10.86
C GLY A 325 5.16 -1.98 -12.22
N PRO A 326 3.98 -2.49 -12.57
CA PRO A 326 3.05 -3.24 -11.72
C PRO A 326 3.41 -4.72 -11.59
N VAL A 327 3.02 -5.32 -10.45
CA VAL A 327 3.06 -6.77 -10.22
C VAL A 327 1.66 -7.31 -9.90
N GLY A 328 1.50 -8.63 -9.99
CA GLY A 328 0.24 -9.30 -9.62
C GLY A 328 -0.13 -9.12 -8.16
N GLY A 329 -1.38 -9.42 -7.79
CA GLY A 329 -1.86 -9.41 -6.43
C GLY A 329 -1.50 -10.68 -5.66
N ALA A 330 -2.13 -10.82 -4.47
CA ALA A 330 -1.90 -11.96 -3.61
C ALA A 330 -2.17 -13.30 -4.31
N HIS A 331 -1.27 -14.25 -4.13
CA HIS A 331 -1.38 -15.58 -4.72
C HIS A 331 -0.63 -16.64 -3.90
N ILE A 332 -1.03 -17.89 -4.09
CA ILE A 332 -0.36 -19.03 -3.50
C ILE A 332 1.00 -19.23 -4.16
N VAL A 333 1.99 -19.56 -3.37
CA VAL A 333 3.31 -20.00 -3.85
C VAL A 333 3.62 -21.38 -3.30
N ASP A 334 4.28 -22.19 -4.12
CA ASP A 334 4.85 -23.43 -3.64
C ASP A 334 5.97 -23.10 -2.65
N ASP A 335 5.90 -23.68 -1.46
CA ASP A 335 6.98 -23.54 -0.48
C ASP A 335 8.09 -24.54 -0.82
N PRO A 336 9.23 -24.10 -1.41
CA PRO A 336 10.33 -25.00 -1.71
C PRO A 336 11.05 -25.50 -0.45
N THR A 337 10.67 -24.98 0.73
CA THR A 337 11.33 -25.28 2.01
C THR A 337 10.46 -26.11 2.95
N GLY A 338 9.46 -26.83 2.44
CA GLY A 338 8.62 -27.75 3.25
C GLY A 338 9.43 -28.65 4.20
N LYS A 339 10.10 -28.03 5.19
CA LYS A 339 10.72 -28.62 6.36
C LYS A 339 10.26 -27.89 7.61
#